data_3ee0dac65f557d61c4d0e9adc6054e8b
#
_entry.id   3ee0dac65f557d61c4d0e9adc6054e8b
#
_cell.length_a   1.000
_cell.length_b   1.000
_cell.length_c   1.000
_cell.angle_alpha   90.00
_cell.angle_beta   90.00
_cell.angle_gamma   90.00
#
_symmetry.space_group_name_H-M   'P 1'
#
loop_
_entity.id
_entity.type
_entity.pdbx_description
1 polymer ?
#
loop_
_entity_poly.entity_id
_entity_poly.type
_entity_poly.pdbx_seq_one_letter_code
_entity_poly.pdbx_strand_id
1 'polypeptide(L)'
;MNPLEITTRYFDAWNRRDPDAVLATMAPDGTYSDPTTPGRLSGNAFAAYMKGLFSAVPDTSFEIVSKGLAAPDLVAAEWIMRGTNHGSMSGLPPTGKTIELHGADFIRVADGKIRTVDGYFDSGVIPRQLGLQVVVQPNAIGPFTFGTSVRVSTGKDTKPGAFSITALRPRDANDIKTVADLSRQIATESLSMPGFIAFVGVTVGDRMLTISAWEDSDAPAQLMRGGTHSEAMKKFWADLSLAGYTAVFVPERMNTRWARCPTCGKMADHAKQNGICECGSRLTDPIAYW
;
A
#
# COMPACT_ATOMS: atom_id res chain seq x y z
N MET A 1 22.53 33.49 -16.38
CA MET A 1 22.01 33.38 -14.99
C MET A 1 23.01 32.58 -14.19
N ASN A 2 23.32 33.02 -12.99
CA ASN A 2 24.30 32.32 -12.18
C ASN A 2 23.68 31.04 -11.54
N PRO A 3 24.47 30.01 -11.20
CA PRO A 3 23.95 28.75 -10.67
C PRO A 3 23.06 28.88 -9.44
N LEU A 4 23.40 29.77 -8.50
CA LEU A 4 22.60 29.97 -7.29
C LEU A 4 21.24 30.63 -7.58
N GLU A 5 21.18 31.54 -8.57
CA GLU A 5 19.94 32.20 -8.95
C GLU A 5 18.96 31.25 -9.63
N ILE A 6 19.45 30.41 -10.57
CA ILE A 6 18.57 29.44 -11.25
C ILE A 6 18.07 28.38 -10.26
N THR A 7 18.91 27.95 -9.29
CA THR A 7 18.50 27.06 -8.21
C THR A 7 17.43 27.66 -7.33
N THR A 8 17.51 28.97 -7.03
CA THR A 8 16.46 29.66 -6.27
C THR A 8 15.13 29.62 -7.04
N ARG A 9 15.14 29.98 -8.33
CA ARG A 9 13.94 29.93 -9.18
C ARG A 9 13.34 28.52 -9.27
N TYR A 10 14.19 27.51 -9.31
CA TYR A 10 13.77 26.11 -9.31
C TYR A 10 12.96 25.78 -8.05
N PHE A 11 13.47 26.05 -6.84
CA PHE A 11 12.74 25.80 -5.59
C PHE A 11 11.52 26.71 -5.42
N ASP A 12 11.57 27.95 -5.88
CA ASP A 12 10.40 28.85 -5.91
C ASP A 12 9.27 28.29 -6.77
N ALA A 13 9.60 27.66 -7.91
CA ALA A 13 8.63 27.01 -8.78
C ALA A 13 8.02 25.75 -8.12
N TRP A 14 8.84 24.95 -7.42
CA TRP A 14 8.35 23.84 -6.60
C TRP A 14 7.37 24.32 -5.52
N ASN A 15 7.71 25.40 -4.80
CA ASN A 15 6.87 25.96 -3.76
C ASN A 15 5.56 26.55 -4.30
N ARG A 16 5.54 27.01 -5.54
CA ARG A 16 4.30 27.37 -6.24
C ARG A 16 3.53 26.18 -6.80
N ARG A 17 4.11 24.99 -6.72
CA ARG A 17 3.55 23.73 -7.29
C ARG A 17 3.26 23.88 -8.78
N ASP A 18 4.20 24.50 -9.49
CA ASP A 18 4.10 24.84 -10.91
C ASP A 18 5.11 23.99 -11.73
N PRO A 19 4.70 22.82 -12.28
CA PRO A 19 5.58 21.96 -13.05
C PRO A 19 6.16 22.64 -14.30
N ASP A 20 5.41 23.52 -14.92
CA ASP A 20 5.86 24.21 -16.14
C ASP A 20 6.95 25.23 -15.80
N ALA A 21 6.80 25.95 -14.70
CA ALA A 21 7.83 26.85 -14.19
C ALA A 21 9.09 26.09 -13.74
N VAL A 22 8.96 24.90 -13.14
CA VAL A 22 10.12 24.04 -12.81
C VAL A 22 10.82 23.62 -14.10
N LEU A 23 10.10 23.10 -15.09
CA LEU A 23 10.67 22.72 -16.39
C LEU A 23 11.33 23.90 -17.11
N ALA A 24 10.78 25.11 -16.98
CA ALA A 24 11.38 26.30 -17.57
C ALA A 24 12.76 26.65 -16.99
N THR A 25 13.13 26.14 -15.82
CA THR A 25 14.50 26.27 -15.27
C THR A 25 15.48 25.24 -15.85
N MET A 26 14.95 24.11 -16.35
CA MET A 26 15.74 23.00 -16.90
C MET A 26 16.21 23.29 -18.33
N ALA A 27 17.29 22.65 -18.72
CA ALA A 27 17.66 22.54 -20.13
C ALA A 27 16.69 21.59 -20.85
N PRO A 28 16.54 21.65 -22.20
CA PRO A 28 15.64 20.77 -22.94
C PRO A 28 15.91 19.27 -22.71
N ASP A 29 17.18 18.91 -22.52
CA ASP A 29 17.66 17.58 -22.18
C ASP A 29 17.93 17.37 -20.69
N GLY A 30 17.52 18.34 -19.87
CA GLY A 30 17.75 18.31 -18.42
C GLY A 30 17.02 17.15 -17.73
N THR A 31 17.65 16.57 -16.71
CA THR A 31 17.16 15.39 -16.01
C THR A 31 17.02 15.59 -14.52
N TYR A 32 16.07 14.89 -13.92
CA TYR A 32 15.82 14.80 -12.48
C TYR A 32 15.88 13.34 -12.03
N SER A 33 16.43 13.10 -10.85
CA SER A 33 16.47 11.78 -10.22
C SER A 33 16.49 11.92 -8.71
N ASP A 34 15.72 11.07 -8.02
CA ASP A 34 15.71 10.92 -6.56
C ASP A 34 15.45 9.46 -6.15
N PRO A 35 15.49 9.09 -4.85
CA PRO A 35 15.26 7.73 -4.39
C PRO A 35 13.88 7.13 -4.70
N THR A 36 12.90 7.94 -5.12
CA THR A 36 11.53 7.47 -5.46
C THR A 36 11.27 7.40 -6.96
N THR A 37 12.18 7.89 -7.80
CA THR A 37 12.05 7.81 -9.25
C THR A 37 12.55 6.47 -9.78
N PRO A 38 11.94 5.90 -10.85
CA PRO A 38 12.39 4.63 -11.42
C PRO A 38 13.72 4.77 -12.20
N GLY A 39 14.24 5.96 -12.31
CA GLY A 39 15.45 6.35 -13.02
C GLY A 39 15.43 7.85 -13.30
N ARG A 40 16.29 8.33 -14.19
CA ARG A 40 16.33 9.74 -14.57
C ARG A 40 15.10 10.13 -15.40
N LEU A 41 14.37 11.14 -14.95
CA LEU A 41 13.18 11.69 -15.61
C LEU A 41 13.53 12.98 -16.35
N SER A 42 12.86 13.25 -17.46
CA SER A 42 12.98 14.50 -18.20
C SER A 42 11.62 14.93 -18.80
N GLY A 43 11.46 16.19 -19.13
CA GLY A 43 10.30 16.72 -19.82
C GLY A 43 8.97 16.25 -19.23
N ASN A 44 8.10 15.65 -20.05
CA ASN A 44 6.76 15.21 -19.64
C ASN A 44 6.76 14.15 -18.52
N ALA A 45 7.77 13.29 -18.47
CA ALA A 45 7.87 12.29 -17.39
C ALA A 45 8.14 12.96 -16.03
N PHE A 46 9.01 13.97 -16.01
CA PHE A 46 9.25 14.76 -14.80
C PHE A 46 8.03 15.62 -14.41
N ALA A 47 7.34 16.21 -15.38
CA ALA A 47 6.08 16.93 -15.12
C ALA A 47 5.01 16.01 -14.50
N ALA A 48 4.87 14.77 -15.03
CA ALA A 48 3.92 13.79 -14.48
C ALA A 48 4.27 13.37 -13.03
N TYR A 49 5.56 13.19 -12.73
CA TYR A 49 6.04 12.92 -11.38
C TYR A 49 5.66 14.05 -10.40
N MET A 50 5.93 15.32 -10.78
CA MET A 50 5.56 16.48 -9.96
C MET A 50 4.04 16.57 -9.72
N LYS A 51 3.24 16.40 -10.78
CA LYS A 51 1.77 16.41 -10.68
C LYS A 51 1.26 15.30 -9.75
N GLY A 52 1.88 14.12 -9.79
CA GLY A 52 1.58 13.02 -8.87
C GLY A 52 1.84 13.40 -7.41
N LEU A 53 3.01 13.99 -7.12
CA LEU A 53 3.34 14.47 -5.79
C LEU A 53 2.36 15.56 -5.31
N PHE A 54 2.09 16.57 -6.12
CA PHE A 54 1.18 17.67 -5.76
C PHE A 54 -0.27 17.21 -5.60
N SER A 55 -0.67 16.16 -6.33
CA SER A 55 -1.99 15.53 -6.12
C SER A 55 -2.06 14.78 -4.79
N ALA A 56 -0.98 14.09 -4.40
CA ALA A 56 -0.92 13.33 -3.17
C ALA A 56 -0.73 14.22 -1.93
N VAL A 57 0.05 15.31 -2.09
CA VAL A 57 0.43 16.25 -1.03
C VAL A 57 0.26 17.70 -1.54
N PRO A 58 -0.99 18.21 -1.59
CA PRO A 58 -1.31 19.47 -2.27
C PRO A 58 -0.75 20.73 -1.58
N ASP A 59 -0.35 20.62 -0.33
CA ASP A 59 0.29 21.66 0.47
C ASP A 59 1.82 21.55 0.55
N THR A 60 2.43 20.73 -0.36
CA THR A 60 3.88 20.55 -0.44
C THR A 60 4.63 21.89 -0.45
N SER A 61 5.61 22.02 0.43
CA SER A 61 6.52 23.15 0.51
C SER A 61 7.94 22.69 0.79
N PHE A 62 8.91 23.44 0.27
CA PHE A 62 10.34 23.25 0.49
C PHE A 62 10.93 24.46 1.21
N GLU A 63 11.48 24.24 2.38
CA GLU A 63 12.33 25.19 3.09
C GLU A 63 13.78 24.91 2.71
N ILE A 64 14.50 25.91 2.17
CA ILE A 64 15.90 25.77 1.86
C ILE A 64 16.71 26.15 3.09
N VAL A 65 17.28 25.13 3.73
CA VAL A 65 18.09 25.31 4.96
C VAL A 65 19.43 25.94 4.62
N SER A 66 20.08 25.44 3.59
CA SER A 66 21.35 25.97 3.10
C SER A 66 21.53 25.69 1.60
N LYS A 67 22.28 26.53 0.90
CA LYS A 67 22.73 26.25 -0.46
C LYS A 67 24.05 26.97 -0.74
N GLY A 68 24.88 26.34 -1.56
CA GLY A 68 26.18 26.86 -1.95
C GLY A 68 26.75 26.18 -3.18
N LEU A 69 27.81 26.76 -3.75
CA LEU A 69 28.55 26.13 -4.82
C LEU A 69 29.45 25.02 -4.25
N ALA A 70 29.21 23.79 -4.69
CA ALA A 70 30.11 22.66 -4.44
C ALA A 70 31.21 22.57 -5.53
N ALA A 71 30.95 23.12 -6.73
CA ALA A 71 31.88 23.33 -7.83
C ALA A 71 31.37 24.50 -8.69
N PRO A 72 32.15 25.04 -9.66
CA PRO A 72 31.74 26.19 -10.45
C PRO A 72 30.37 26.05 -11.17
N ASP A 73 30.03 24.81 -11.54
CA ASP A 73 28.79 24.43 -12.23
C ASP A 73 27.80 23.62 -11.36
N LEU A 74 28.13 23.39 -10.08
CA LEU A 74 27.40 22.51 -9.18
C LEU A 74 26.95 23.24 -7.92
N VAL A 75 25.65 23.28 -7.70
CA VAL A 75 25.04 23.77 -6.46
C VAL A 75 24.65 22.58 -5.60
N ALA A 76 25.02 22.59 -4.31
CA ALA A 76 24.46 21.75 -3.28
C ALA A 76 23.41 22.57 -2.52
N ALA A 77 22.22 22.01 -2.33
CA ALA A 77 21.13 22.65 -1.59
C ALA A 77 20.52 21.66 -0.60
N GLU A 78 20.56 22.00 0.68
CA GLU A 78 19.89 21.27 1.74
C GLU A 78 18.50 21.84 1.94
N TRP A 79 17.49 20.94 2.06
CA TRP A 79 16.12 21.35 2.18
C TRP A 79 15.29 20.48 3.13
N ILE A 80 14.19 21.03 3.60
CA ILE A 80 13.14 20.29 4.33
C ILE A 80 11.85 20.42 3.52
N MET A 81 11.31 19.28 3.07
CA MET A 81 9.99 19.21 2.46
C MET A 81 8.95 18.93 3.54
N ARG A 82 7.85 19.69 3.52
CA ARG A 82 6.68 19.45 4.38
C ARG A 82 5.41 19.42 3.56
N GLY A 83 4.42 18.68 4.08
CA GLY A 83 3.07 18.66 3.51
C GLY A 83 2.20 17.59 4.15
N THR A 84 0.94 17.53 3.75
CA THR A 84 -0.07 16.61 4.28
C THR A 84 -0.59 15.68 3.18
N ASN A 85 -0.62 14.38 3.44
CA ASN A 85 -1.12 13.39 2.49
C ASN A 85 -2.65 13.44 2.41
N HIS A 86 -3.17 14.29 1.53
CA HIS A 86 -4.60 14.45 1.25
C HIS A 86 -5.08 13.72 0.00
N GLY A 87 -4.17 13.25 -0.85
CA GLY A 87 -4.51 12.51 -2.06
C GLY A 87 -3.97 11.08 -2.05
N SER A 88 -4.40 10.27 -3.00
CA SER A 88 -3.89 8.90 -3.16
C SER A 88 -2.39 8.91 -3.46
N MET A 89 -1.63 8.06 -2.78
CA MET A 89 -0.20 7.86 -3.01
C MET A 89 0.07 6.38 -3.29
N SER A 90 0.67 6.08 -4.43
CA SER A 90 0.98 4.70 -4.85
C SER A 90 -0.21 3.73 -4.77
N GLY A 91 -1.42 4.22 -5.09
CA GLY A 91 -2.66 3.42 -5.05
C GLY A 91 -3.24 3.21 -3.66
N LEU A 92 -2.65 3.81 -2.62
CA LEU A 92 -3.20 3.80 -1.25
C LEU A 92 -4.10 5.03 -1.04
N PRO A 93 -5.17 4.91 -0.23
CA PRO A 93 -6.01 6.07 0.10
C PRO A 93 -5.22 7.10 0.93
N PRO A 94 -5.67 8.37 0.94
CA PRO A 94 -5.04 9.41 1.74
C PRO A 94 -5.08 9.06 3.23
N THR A 95 -3.99 9.35 3.93
CA THR A 95 -3.86 9.08 5.36
C THR A 95 -4.20 10.29 6.25
N GLY A 96 -4.24 11.49 5.68
CA GLY A 96 -4.40 12.75 6.41
C GLY A 96 -3.20 13.11 7.28
N LYS A 97 -2.09 12.37 7.21
CA LYS A 97 -0.89 12.58 8.03
C LYS A 97 0.09 13.52 7.35
N THR A 98 0.86 14.24 8.17
CA THR A 98 1.92 15.14 7.73
C THR A 98 3.20 14.38 7.42
N ILE A 99 3.97 14.93 6.47
CA ILE A 99 5.32 14.48 6.10
C ILE A 99 6.27 15.63 6.40
N GLU A 100 7.40 15.32 7.04
CA GLU A 100 8.57 16.18 7.12
C GLU A 100 9.77 15.36 6.66
N LEU A 101 10.36 15.75 5.53
CA LEU A 101 11.42 15.00 4.86
C LEU A 101 12.63 15.91 4.70
N HIS A 102 13.77 15.51 5.27
CA HIS A 102 15.04 16.17 5.10
C HIS A 102 15.78 15.59 3.90
N GLY A 103 16.35 16.44 3.07
CA GLY A 103 17.09 16.01 1.91
C GLY A 103 18.05 17.06 1.38
N ALA A 104 18.76 16.68 0.33
CA ALA A 104 19.67 17.56 -0.38
C ALA A 104 19.61 17.27 -1.88
N ASP A 105 19.74 18.33 -2.68
CA ASP A 105 19.87 18.24 -4.13
C ASP A 105 21.27 18.68 -4.56
N PHE A 106 21.85 17.94 -5.50
CA PHE A 106 23.01 18.35 -6.25
C PHE A 106 22.57 18.76 -7.66
N ILE A 107 22.69 20.06 -7.97
CA ILE A 107 22.13 20.70 -9.15
C ILE A 107 23.24 21.17 -10.07
N ARG A 108 23.41 20.55 -11.25
CA ARG A 108 24.35 21.00 -12.27
C ARG A 108 23.72 22.00 -13.20
N VAL A 109 24.44 23.08 -13.42
CA VAL A 109 23.98 24.21 -14.24
C VAL A 109 24.99 24.48 -15.36
N ALA A 110 24.50 24.59 -16.58
CA ALA A 110 25.27 25.07 -17.73
C ALA A 110 24.41 26.01 -18.58
N ASP A 111 25.01 27.04 -19.13
CA ASP A 111 24.35 28.04 -20.00
C ASP A 111 23.12 28.69 -19.34
N GLY A 112 23.14 28.84 -18.01
CA GLY A 112 22.03 29.44 -17.23
C GLY A 112 20.81 28.54 -17.09
N LYS A 113 20.94 27.23 -17.37
CA LYS A 113 19.90 26.21 -17.27
C LYS A 113 20.38 25.01 -16.46
N ILE A 114 19.45 24.35 -15.76
CA ILE A 114 19.75 23.13 -15.00
C ILE A 114 19.86 21.96 -15.96
N ARG A 115 20.99 21.25 -15.91
CA ARG A 115 21.25 20.03 -16.69
C ARG A 115 20.88 18.78 -15.95
N THR A 116 21.21 18.71 -14.65
CA THR A 116 20.82 17.58 -13.81
C THR A 116 20.44 18.05 -12.42
N VAL A 117 19.46 17.37 -11.84
CA VAL A 117 19.16 17.41 -10.42
C VAL A 117 19.24 15.98 -9.89
N ASP A 118 20.10 15.77 -8.92
CA ASP A 118 20.24 14.52 -8.20
C ASP A 118 19.83 14.75 -6.73
N GLY A 119 18.64 14.28 -6.36
CA GLY A 119 18.09 14.40 -5.01
C GLY A 119 18.46 13.21 -4.13
N TYR A 120 18.76 13.48 -2.87
CA TYR A 120 19.12 12.47 -1.86
C TYR A 120 18.32 12.68 -0.58
N PHE A 121 17.60 11.66 -0.16
CA PHE A 121 16.86 11.63 1.10
C PHE A 121 16.55 10.19 1.53
N ASP A 122 16.20 9.97 2.80
CA ASP A 122 15.68 8.68 3.26
C ASP A 122 14.22 8.50 2.86
N SER A 123 13.97 7.81 1.75
CA SER A 123 12.60 7.51 1.28
C SER A 123 11.80 6.66 2.27
N GLY A 124 12.46 5.93 3.18
CA GLY A 124 11.81 5.15 4.23
C GLY A 124 11.13 6.02 5.32
N VAL A 125 11.45 7.32 5.40
CA VAL A 125 10.80 8.26 6.32
C VAL A 125 9.33 8.44 5.95
N ILE A 126 9.01 8.59 4.66
CA ILE A 126 7.67 8.86 4.15
C ILE A 126 6.66 7.80 4.62
N PRO A 127 6.81 6.50 4.32
CA PRO A 127 5.85 5.50 4.76
C PRO A 127 5.75 5.41 6.29
N ARG A 128 6.84 5.56 7.03
CA ARG A 128 6.80 5.56 8.50
C ARG A 128 5.94 6.68 9.06
N GLN A 129 6.10 7.91 8.57
CA GLN A 129 5.30 9.07 9.02
C GLN A 129 3.83 8.94 8.60
N LEU A 130 3.55 8.37 7.44
CA LEU A 130 2.19 8.07 6.99
C LEU A 130 1.54 6.91 7.77
N GLY A 131 2.27 6.21 8.64
CA GLY A 131 1.79 5.07 9.41
C GLY A 131 1.61 3.82 8.57
N LEU A 132 2.35 3.71 7.47
CA LEU A 132 2.39 2.54 6.61
C LEU A 132 3.46 1.56 7.12
N GLN A 133 3.17 0.28 7.00
CA GLN A 133 4.15 -0.76 7.29
C GLN A 133 5.06 -0.97 6.08
N VAL A 134 6.36 -0.90 6.29
CA VAL A 134 7.37 -1.28 5.29
C VAL A 134 7.93 -2.65 5.66
N VAL A 135 7.69 -3.64 4.79
CA VAL A 135 8.21 -5.00 4.96
C VAL A 135 9.30 -5.23 3.92
N VAL A 136 10.51 -5.54 4.41
CA VAL A 136 11.64 -5.95 3.56
C VAL A 136 11.81 -7.45 3.71
N GLN A 137 11.51 -8.19 2.65
CA GLN A 137 11.63 -9.63 2.61
C GLN A 137 12.10 -10.08 1.24
N PRO A 138 12.81 -11.22 1.11
CA PRO A 138 13.15 -11.77 -0.19
C PRO A 138 11.88 -12.32 -0.87
N ASN A 139 11.89 -12.43 -2.19
CA ASN A 139 10.82 -13.11 -2.93
C ASN A 139 10.81 -14.62 -2.63
N ALA A 140 11.99 -15.23 -2.58
CA ALA A 140 12.17 -16.63 -2.22
C ALA A 140 13.56 -16.89 -1.63
N ILE A 141 13.63 -17.87 -0.72
CA ILE A 141 14.89 -18.44 -0.19
C ILE A 141 14.70 -19.94 -0.08
N GLY A 142 15.43 -20.72 -0.88
CA GLY A 142 15.29 -22.16 -0.94
C GLY A 142 13.83 -22.56 -1.27
N PRO A 143 13.17 -23.39 -0.45
CA PRO A 143 11.78 -23.77 -0.67
C PRO A 143 10.75 -22.74 -0.17
N PHE A 144 11.20 -21.64 0.48
CA PHE A 144 10.32 -20.64 1.07
C PHE A 144 10.04 -19.52 0.06
N THR A 145 8.76 -19.30 -0.26
CA THR A 145 8.27 -18.16 -1.06
C THR A 145 7.53 -17.21 -0.15
N PHE A 146 7.89 -15.94 -0.17
CA PHE A 146 7.31 -14.90 0.66
C PHE A 146 6.23 -14.13 -0.11
N GLY A 147 5.33 -13.46 0.62
CA GLY A 147 4.22 -12.75 0.01
C GLY A 147 3.58 -11.73 0.95
N THR A 148 2.42 -11.25 0.53
CA THR A 148 1.62 -10.25 1.27
C THR A 148 0.24 -10.79 1.56
N SER A 149 -0.40 -10.26 2.61
CA SER A 149 -1.76 -10.65 2.99
C SER A 149 -2.57 -9.45 3.46
N VAL A 150 -3.90 -9.58 3.35
CA VAL A 150 -4.87 -8.62 3.86
C VAL A 150 -6.04 -9.38 4.48
N ARG A 151 -6.59 -8.86 5.58
CA ARG A 151 -7.79 -9.40 6.22
C ARG A 151 -8.89 -8.33 6.25
N VAL A 152 -10.11 -8.73 5.89
CA VAL A 152 -11.33 -7.92 6.02
C VAL A 152 -12.35 -8.70 6.82
N SER A 153 -13.02 -8.08 7.78
CA SER A 153 -13.94 -8.76 8.70
C SER A 153 -15.14 -7.86 9.03
N THR A 154 -16.30 -8.47 9.14
CA THR A 154 -17.51 -7.82 9.69
C THR A 154 -17.45 -7.58 11.20
N GLY A 155 -16.50 -8.20 11.89
CA GLY A 155 -16.46 -8.23 13.36
C GLY A 155 -17.41 -9.24 13.98
N LYS A 156 -18.19 -10.01 13.21
CA LYS A 156 -19.06 -11.06 13.73
C LYS A 156 -18.22 -12.16 14.41
N ASP A 157 -18.66 -12.57 15.59
CA ASP A 157 -18.11 -13.73 16.30
C ASP A 157 -18.96 -15.00 16.06
N THR A 158 -19.31 -15.22 14.80
CA THR A 158 -20.10 -16.38 14.37
C THR A 158 -19.16 -17.52 13.95
N LYS A 159 -19.49 -18.74 14.38
CA LYS A 159 -18.78 -19.95 13.93
C LYS A 159 -19.06 -20.16 12.43
N PRO A 160 -18.03 -20.24 11.57
CA PRO A 160 -18.22 -20.49 10.16
C PRO A 160 -18.87 -21.84 9.87
N GLY A 161 -19.91 -21.84 9.04
CA GLY A 161 -20.51 -23.03 8.47
C GLY A 161 -19.85 -23.46 7.15
N ALA A 162 -19.18 -22.52 6.46
CA ALA A 162 -18.43 -22.83 5.25
C ALA A 162 -17.27 -21.86 5.04
N PHE A 163 -16.31 -22.33 4.21
CA PHE A 163 -15.21 -21.51 3.66
C PHE A 163 -15.21 -21.63 2.14
N SER A 164 -15.11 -20.51 1.44
CA SER A 164 -14.83 -20.51 0.01
C SER A 164 -13.36 -20.16 -0.23
N ILE A 165 -12.70 -20.92 -1.09
CA ILE A 165 -11.31 -20.68 -1.49
C ILE A 165 -11.29 -20.42 -2.99
N THR A 166 -10.76 -19.26 -3.39
CA THR A 166 -10.44 -18.95 -4.78
C THR A 166 -8.93 -18.85 -4.92
N ALA A 167 -8.37 -19.57 -5.88
CA ALA A 167 -6.96 -19.50 -6.21
C ALA A 167 -6.80 -19.08 -7.67
N LEU A 168 -5.93 -18.09 -7.91
CA LEU A 168 -5.62 -17.54 -9.22
C LEU A 168 -4.12 -17.58 -9.47
N ARG A 169 -3.74 -17.79 -10.72
CA ARG A 169 -2.37 -17.62 -11.21
C ARG A 169 -2.34 -16.45 -12.20
N PRO A 170 -1.94 -15.25 -11.77
CA PRO A 170 -1.81 -14.10 -12.64
C PRO A 170 -0.69 -14.30 -13.68
N ARG A 171 -0.78 -13.59 -14.80
CA ARG A 171 0.24 -13.63 -15.87
C ARG A 171 1.47 -12.80 -15.49
N ASP A 172 1.24 -11.65 -14.90
CA ASP A 172 2.26 -10.64 -14.63
C ASP A 172 1.88 -9.72 -13.45
N ALA A 173 2.70 -8.72 -13.20
CA ALA A 173 2.49 -7.73 -12.14
C ALA A 173 1.24 -6.87 -12.34
N ASN A 174 0.80 -6.63 -13.59
CA ASN A 174 -0.41 -5.86 -13.87
C ASN A 174 -1.66 -6.67 -13.52
N ASP A 175 -1.65 -7.97 -13.83
CA ASP A 175 -2.71 -8.88 -13.40
C ASP A 175 -2.79 -8.94 -11.87
N ILE A 176 -1.64 -9.08 -11.18
CA ILE A 176 -1.60 -9.06 -9.70
C ILE A 176 -2.26 -7.79 -9.16
N LYS A 177 -1.91 -6.64 -9.71
CA LYS A 177 -2.51 -5.36 -9.31
C LYS A 177 -4.00 -5.33 -9.58
N THR A 178 -4.43 -5.72 -10.77
CA THR A 178 -5.85 -5.72 -11.17
C THR A 178 -6.68 -6.66 -10.29
N VAL A 179 -6.20 -7.89 -10.05
CA VAL A 179 -6.85 -8.85 -9.16
C VAL A 179 -6.92 -8.32 -7.73
N ALA A 180 -5.85 -7.70 -7.21
CA ALA A 180 -5.83 -7.13 -5.88
C ALA A 180 -6.84 -5.97 -5.73
N ASP A 181 -6.98 -5.11 -6.74
CA ASP A 181 -7.94 -4.01 -6.75
C ASP A 181 -9.39 -4.53 -6.78
N LEU A 182 -9.69 -5.49 -7.67
CA LEU A 182 -11.00 -6.15 -7.72
C LEU A 182 -11.32 -6.89 -6.41
N SER A 183 -10.35 -7.61 -5.84
CA SER A 183 -10.54 -8.32 -4.57
C SER A 183 -10.86 -7.38 -3.42
N ARG A 184 -10.26 -6.19 -3.35
CA ARG A 184 -10.59 -5.16 -2.35
C ARG A 184 -12.02 -4.65 -2.51
N GLN A 185 -12.46 -4.40 -3.74
CA GLN A 185 -13.84 -3.97 -4.03
C GLN A 185 -14.84 -5.06 -3.64
N ILE A 186 -14.59 -6.31 -4.06
CA ILE A 186 -15.42 -7.47 -3.69
C ILE A 186 -15.49 -7.63 -2.18
N ALA A 187 -14.36 -7.52 -1.48
CA ALA A 187 -14.32 -7.60 -0.02
C ALA A 187 -15.15 -6.50 0.65
N THR A 188 -15.10 -5.28 0.12
CA THR A 188 -15.91 -4.15 0.61
C THR A 188 -17.41 -4.41 0.40
N GLU A 189 -17.82 -4.87 -0.78
CA GLU A 189 -19.22 -5.26 -1.07
C GLU A 189 -19.67 -6.40 -0.15
N SER A 190 -18.78 -7.38 0.09
CA SER A 190 -19.08 -8.55 0.92
C SER A 190 -19.38 -8.21 2.38
N LEU A 191 -18.88 -7.09 2.91
CA LEU A 191 -19.17 -6.64 4.29
C LEU A 191 -20.67 -6.45 4.55
N SER A 192 -21.47 -6.17 3.51
CA SER A 192 -22.93 -6.02 3.58
C SER A 192 -23.69 -7.26 3.16
N MET A 193 -23.02 -8.35 2.72
CA MET A 193 -23.69 -9.56 2.26
C MET A 193 -24.19 -10.40 3.45
N PRO A 194 -25.44 -10.91 3.40
CA PRO A 194 -25.92 -11.87 4.38
C PRO A 194 -25.01 -13.09 4.48
N GLY A 195 -24.75 -13.55 5.70
CA GLY A 195 -23.93 -14.74 5.94
C GLY A 195 -22.41 -14.54 5.75
N PHE A 196 -21.95 -13.39 5.28
CA PHE A 196 -20.50 -13.12 5.22
C PHE A 196 -19.91 -12.85 6.62
N ILE A 197 -18.76 -13.45 6.94
CA ILE A 197 -18.07 -13.28 8.21
C ILE A 197 -16.79 -12.49 8.00
N ALA A 198 -15.86 -13.02 7.22
CA ALA A 198 -14.57 -12.38 6.95
C ALA A 198 -13.88 -13.03 5.75
N PHE A 199 -12.84 -12.37 5.29
CA PHE A 199 -12.01 -12.84 4.17
C PHE A 199 -10.54 -12.55 4.45
N VAL A 200 -9.68 -13.43 3.96
CA VAL A 200 -8.23 -13.24 3.91
C VAL A 200 -7.77 -13.40 2.46
N GLY A 201 -7.12 -12.37 1.94
CA GLY A 201 -6.42 -12.42 0.65
C GLY A 201 -4.93 -12.60 0.87
N VAL A 202 -4.30 -13.47 0.11
CA VAL A 202 -2.85 -13.75 0.17
C VAL A 202 -2.28 -13.77 -1.24
N THR A 203 -1.16 -13.09 -1.43
CA THR A 203 -0.36 -13.19 -2.66
C THR A 203 0.99 -13.75 -2.31
N VAL A 204 1.35 -14.91 -2.88
CA VAL A 204 2.62 -15.60 -2.62
C VAL A 204 3.20 -16.07 -3.96
N GLY A 205 4.32 -15.48 -4.35
CA GLY A 205 4.94 -15.77 -5.65
C GLY A 205 3.98 -15.49 -6.81
N ASP A 206 3.72 -16.50 -7.62
CA ASP A 206 2.81 -16.46 -8.78
C ASP A 206 1.36 -16.85 -8.43
N ARG A 207 0.99 -16.86 -7.15
CA ARG A 207 -0.34 -17.28 -6.70
C ARG A 207 -1.04 -16.21 -5.86
N MET A 208 -2.31 -16.02 -6.16
CA MET A 208 -3.22 -15.22 -5.37
C MET A 208 -4.33 -16.11 -4.81
N LEU A 209 -4.55 -16.05 -3.51
CA LEU A 209 -5.54 -16.86 -2.80
C LEU A 209 -6.49 -15.94 -2.05
N THR A 210 -7.78 -16.24 -2.12
CA THR A 210 -8.80 -15.65 -1.26
C THR A 210 -9.48 -16.76 -0.48
N ILE A 211 -9.51 -16.63 0.84
CA ILE A 211 -10.22 -17.53 1.74
C ILE A 211 -11.29 -16.73 2.46
N SER A 212 -12.57 -17.02 2.20
CA SER A 212 -13.69 -16.33 2.81
C SER A 212 -14.46 -17.26 3.74
N ALA A 213 -14.82 -16.77 4.91
CA ALA A 213 -15.64 -17.48 5.89
C ALA A 213 -17.10 -17.01 5.81
N TRP A 214 -18.03 -17.97 5.89
CA TRP A 214 -19.46 -17.79 5.70
C TRP A 214 -20.26 -18.52 6.78
N GLU A 215 -21.45 -18.03 7.10
CA GLU A 215 -22.32 -18.64 8.10
C GLU A 215 -22.85 -20.02 7.65
N ASP A 216 -23.01 -20.23 6.34
CA ASP A 216 -23.41 -21.50 5.75
C ASP A 216 -22.81 -21.73 4.36
N SER A 217 -23.06 -22.91 3.76
CA SER A 217 -22.52 -23.33 2.46
C SER A 217 -23.20 -22.68 1.26
N ASP A 218 -24.37 -22.09 1.42
CA ASP A 218 -25.15 -21.46 0.34
C ASP A 218 -24.82 -19.98 0.21
N ALA A 219 -24.36 -19.34 1.28
CA ALA A 219 -24.04 -17.93 1.32
C ALA A 219 -22.99 -17.50 0.28
N PRO A 220 -21.93 -18.27 -0.05
CA PRO A 220 -20.97 -17.90 -1.10
C PRO A 220 -21.59 -17.68 -2.47
N ALA A 221 -22.71 -18.34 -2.79
CA ALA A 221 -23.39 -18.21 -4.08
C ALA A 221 -23.90 -16.77 -4.35
N GLN A 222 -24.02 -15.95 -3.31
CA GLN A 222 -24.43 -14.55 -3.46
C GLN A 222 -23.41 -13.74 -4.26
N LEU A 223 -22.12 -14.08 -4.19
CA LEU A 223 -21.07 -13.45 -5.00
C LEU A 223 -21.34 -13.56 -6.51
N MET A 224 -22.03 -14.62 -6.94
CA MET A 224 -22.33 -14.88 -8.36
C MET A 224 -23.53 -14.08 -8.88
N ARG A 225 -24.32 -13.43 -8.01
CA ARG A 225 -25.58 -12.79 -8.38
C ARG A 225 -25.43 -11.38 -8.94
N GLY A 226 -24.22 -10.82 -9.02
CA GLY A 226 -23.96 -9.47 -9.56
C GLY A 226 -22.76 -8.78 -8.89
N GLY A 227 -22.68 -7.45 -9.07
CA GLY A 227 -21.63 -6.62 -8.48
C GLY A 227 -20.25 -6.84 -9.08
N THR A 228 -19.24 -6.35 -8.39
CA THR A 228 -17.83 -6.41 -8.83
C THR A 228 -17.34 -7.84 -9.05
N HIS A 229 -17.83 -8.83 -8.28
CA HIS A 229 -17.45 -10.22 -8.48
C HIS A 229 -17.86 -10.75 -9.86
N SER A 230 -19.08 -10.44 -10.33
CA SER A 230 -19.54 -10.84 -11.67
C SER A 230 -18.67 -10.21 -12.78
N GLU A 231 -18.25 -8.96 -12.61
CA GLU A 231 -17.32 -8.29 -13.54
C GLU A 231 -15.92 -8.91 -13.50
N ALA A 232 -15.43 -9.23 -12.32
CA ALA A 232 -14.15 -9.92 -12.16
C ALA A 232 -14.16 -11.29 -12.86
N MET A 233 -15.26 -12.03 -12.77
CA MET A 233 -15.42 -13.32 -13.47
C MET A 233 -15.43 -13.13 -14.99
N LYS A 234 -16.08 -12.10 -15.52
CA LYS A 234 -16.03 -11.81 -16.98
C LYS A 234 -14.58 -11.53 -17.43
N LYS A 235 -13.82 -10.75 -16.66
CA LYS A 235 -12.39 -10.49 -16.94
C LYS A 235 -11.55 -11.74 -16.83
N PHE A 236 -11.80 -12.58 -15.82
CA PHE A 236 -11.10 -13.87 -15.67
C PHE A 236 -11.26 -14.76 -16.90
N TRP A 237 -12.49 -14.88 -17.42
CA TRP A 237 -12.74 -15.68 -18.62
C TRP A 237 -12.22 -15.04 -19.91
N ALA A 238 -12.05 -13.70 -19.93
CA ALA A 238 -11.50 -13.01 -21.08
C ALA A 238 -9.97 -13.13 -21.13
N ASP A 239 -9.28 -12.60 -20.10
CA ASP A 239 -7.82 -12.46 -20.17
C ASP A 239 -7.09 -12.18 -18.84
N LEU A 240 -7.77 -12.22 -17.69
CA LEU A 240 -7.17 -11.70 -16.44
C LEU A 240 -6.15 -12.63 -15.78
N SER A 241 -6.15 -13.92 -16.02
CA SER A 241 -5.29 -14.89 -15.33
C SER A 241 -4.96 -16.08 -16.23
N LEU A 242 -3.86 -16.78 -15.94
CA LEU A 242 -3.47 -18.00 -16.63
C LEU A 242 -4.29 -19.22 -16.19
N ALA A 243 -4.68 -19.26 -14.92
CA ALA A 243 -5.41 -20.39 -14.34
C ALA A 243 -6.09 -19.96 -13.02
N GLY A 244 -7.10 -20.71 -12.62
CA GLY A 244 -7.75 -20.51 -11.33
C GLY A 244 -8.75 -21.62 -11.03
N TYR A 245 -9.13 -21.70 -9.75
CA TYR A 245 -10.24 -22.53 -9.29
C TYR A 245 -10.93 -21.89 -8.10
N THR A 246 -12.18 -22.28 -7.86
CA THR A 246 -12.92 -21.96 -6.65
C THR A 246 -13.50 -23.24 -6.05
N ALA A 247 -13.47 -23.34 -4.73
CA ALA A 247 -14.07 -24.43 -3.99
C ALA A 247 -14.75 -23.93 -2.71
N VAL A 248 -15.83 -24.58 -2.31
CA VAL A 248 -16.51 -24.36 -1.02
C VAL A 248 -16.25 -25.58 -0.14
N PHE A 249 -15.73 -25.32 1.07
CA PHE A 249 -15.44 -26.33 2.07
C PHE A 249 -16.37 -26.16 3.27
N VAL A 250 -17.03 -27.24 3.66
CA VAL A 250 -17.77 -27.29 4.92
C VAL A 250 -16.84 -27.87 5.97
N PRO A 251 -16.62 -27.19 7.10
CA PRO A 251 -15.75 -27.71 8.14
C PRO A 251 -16.36 -28.95 8.80
N GLU A 252 -15.74 -30.10 8.65
CA GLU A 252 -16.14 -31.32 9.33
C GLU A 252 -15.93 -31.20 10.86
N ARG A 253 -14.83 -30.53 11.24
CA ARG A 253 -14.48 -30.34 12.64
C ARG A 253 -13.86 -28.95 12.86
N MET A 254 -14.31 -28.29 13.91
CA MET A 254 -13.67 -27.09 14.47
C MET A 254 -13.43 -27.30 15.96
N ASN A 255 -12.19 -27.09 16.38
CA ASN A 255 -11.84 -27.18 17.81
C ASN A 255 -12.44 -26.00 18.59
N THR A 256 -12.41 -26.14 19.92
CA THR A 256 -12.79 -25.06 20.82
C THR A 256 -11.85 -23.86 20.70
N ARG A 257 -12.29 -22.72 21.21
CA ARG A 257 -11.44 -21.52 21.35
C ARG A 257 -10.87 -21.47 22.74
N TRP A 258 -9.56 -21.26 22.80
CA TRP A 258 -8.80 -21.18 24.04
C TRP A 258 -8.56 -19.72 24.41
N ALA A 259 -8.64 -19.44 25.71
CA ALA A 259 -8.33 -18.12 26.27
C ALA A 259 -7.42 -18.26 27.50
N ARG A 260 -6.52 -17.31 27.65
CA ARG A 260 -5.59 -17.29 28.78
C ARG A 260 -6.20 -16.50 29.93
N CYS A 261 -6.09 -17.04 31.13
CA CYS A 261 -6.48 -16.33 32.34
C CYS A 261 -5.45 -15.22 32.66
N PRO A 262 -5.86 -13.95 32.80
CA PRO A 262 -4.92 -12.87 33.13
C PRO A 262 -4.36 -12.94 34.54
N THR A 263 -5.05 -13.67 35.45
CA THR A 263 -4.65 -13.77 36.88
C THR A 263 -3.69 -14.92 37.11
N CYS A 264 -4.03 -16.15 36.68
CA CYS A 264 -3.21 -17.32 36.96
C CYS A 264 -2.39 -17.84 35.79
N GLY A 265 -2.52 -17.24 34.62
CA GLY A 265 -1.76 -17.57 33.39
C GLY A 265 -2.17 -18.89 32.71
N LYS A 266 -3.13 -19.66 33.27
CA LYS A 266 -3.60 -20.91 32.66
C LYS A 266 -4.39 -20.65 31.36
N MET A 267 -4.22 -21.55 30.40
CA MET A 267 -5.04 -21.62 29.22
C MET A 267 -6.29 -22.44 29.49
N ALA A 268 -7.44 -21.97 29.06
CA ALA A 268 -8.73 -22.61 29.36
C ALA A 268 -9.64 -22.63 28.13
N ASP A 269 -10.52 -23.62 28.06
CA ASP A 269 -11.59 -23.69 27.07
C ASP A 269 -12.66 -22.64 27.43
N HIS A 270 -12.69 -21.55 26.68
CA HIS A 270 -13.55 -20.40 26.98
C HIS A 270 -15.03 -20.79 27.01
N ALA A 271 -15.48 -21.63 26.09
CA ALA A 271 -16.89 -22.02 25.98
C ALA A 271 -17.30 -22.98 27.13
N LYS A 272 -16.47 -24.01 27.42
CA LYS A 272 -16.76 -24.96 28.47
C LYS A 272 -16.77 -24.33 29.86
N GLN A 273 -15.95 -23.30 30.03
CA GLN A 273 -15.82 -22.61 31.33
C GLN A 273 -16.67 -21.33 31.41
N ASN A 274 -17.56 -21.09 30.41
CA ASN A 274 -18.41 -19.89 30.36
C ASN A 274 -17.64 -18.58 30.59
N GLY A 275 -16.41 -18.50 30.08
CA GLY A 275 -15.55 -17.33 30.21
C GLY A 275 -14.95 -17.13 31.62
N ILE A 276 -15.08 -18.07 32.54
CA ILE A 276 -14.55 -17.98 33.90
C ILE A 276 -13.49 -19.08 34.13
N CYS A 277 -12.30 -18.68 34.54
CA CYS A 277 -11.22 -19.59 34.86
C CYS A 277 -11.50 -20.37 36.16
N GLU A 278 -10.90 -21.56 36.33
CA GLU A 278 -10.95 -22.33 37.57
C GLU A 278 -10.51 -21.55 38.82
N CYS A 279 -9.67 -20.51 38.64
CA CYS A 279 -9.29 -19.63 39.76
C CYS A 279 -10.33 -18.55 40.10
N GLY A 280 -11.49 -18.55 39.46
CA GLY A 280 -12.59 -17.60 39.65
C GLY A 280 -12.47 -16.30 38.84
N SER A 281 -11.38 -16.06 38.12
CA SER A 281 -11.18 -14.84 37.34
C SER A 281 -11.78 -14.97 35.93
N ARG A 282 -12.26 -13.87 35.38
CA ARG A 282 -12.72 -13.82 34.00
C ARG A 282 -11.55 -14.08 33.02
N LEU A 283 -11.77 -14.92 32.03
CA LEU A 283 -10.83 -15.18 30.96
C LEU A 283 -10.77 -13.96 30.00
N THR A 284 -9.64 -13.82 29.30
CA THR A 284 -9.58 -12.90 28.17
C THR A 284 -10.55 -13.33 27.09
N ASP A 285 -10.99 -12.39 26.27
CA ASP A 285 -11.82 -12.73 25.11
C ASP A 285 -11.05 -13.68 24.18
N PRO A 286 -11.70 -14.74 23.70
CA PRO A 286 -11.04 -15.68 22.80
C PRO A 286 -10.85 -15.02 21.41
N ILE A 287 -9.91 -15.58 20.63
CA ILE A 287 -9.78 -15.18 19.22
C ILE A 287 -11.10 -15.42 18.48
N ALA A 288 -11.51 -14.50 17.62
CA ALA A 288 -12.64 -14.73 16.70
C ALA A 288 -12.39 -15.97 15.84
N TYR A 289 -13.47 -16.63 15.40
CA TYR A 289 -13.32 -17.83 14.56
C TYR A 289 -12.61 -17.59 13.24
N TRP A 290 -12.69 -16.36 12.68
CA TRP A 290 -12.02 -16.01 11.43
C TRP A 290 -11.65 -14.53 11.33
#